data_128066789b5a6337aab1c687e89b5f0d
#
_entry.id   128066789b5a6337aab1c687e89b5f0d
#
_cell.length_a   1.000
_cell.length_b   1.000
_cell.length_c   1.000
_cell.angle_alpha   90.00
_cell.angle_beta   90.00
_cell.angle_gamma   90.00
#
_symmetry.space_group_name_H-M   'P 1'
#
loop_
_entity.id
_entity.type
_entity.pdbx_description
1 polymer ?
#
loop_
_entity_poly.entity_id
_entity_poly.type
_entity_poly.pdbx_seq_one_letter_code
_entity_poly.pdbx_strand_id
1 'polypeptide(L)'
;MNEVKSPKKPMMYYYTIVLILLLVFNFVAMPWISEHQIKEVDYNTFINMVDNGEVSTVEIQEQNNRILFQGNDNSKIYKTAMLPDNDLVSHLLEANVSTTGEEIEQTSALVSILAWVLPIILFIAIGQFMSRKMMEKMGGGNSMMFNMGKSNARVYVKSAEGIKFADVAGEDEAKENLSEIVDYLHDPGKYREIGASMPKGILLVGPPGTGKTMLAKAVAGEADVPFFSMSGSEFVEMFVGMGASKVRDLFKQAKEKAPCIVFIDEIDAIGKKRDGQLGGNDEREQTLNQLLTEMDGFEGNNGVIILAATNRPESLDPALTRPGRFDRRVPVELPDLKGREEILKVHAKKIKIAEDVDFNKIARMASGASGAELANIVNEAALRAVRDGRRFASQADLEESIEVVIAGYQKKNAIMTDHEKHIVAYHEIGHALVAAKQTNSAPVQKITIVPRTSGALGYTMQVEEGNHYLMSKAEIENKIATFTGGRAAEEVVFGSVTTGASNDIEQATKLARAMITRYGMSEDFDMVAMETVNNQYLGGDTSLACSADTQAEIDRQVVALIKKQHDKAIKILTDNRDKLDELARFLYEKETITGEEFMDILNMDILNK
;
A
#
# COMPACT_ATOMS: atom_id res chain seq x y z
N MET A 1 8.88 29.58 19.89
CA MET A 1 9.80 28.46 20.23
C MET A 1 8.97 27.41 20.96
N ASN A 2 8.50 26.38 20.28
CA ASN A 2 7.76 25.29 20.90
C ASN A 2 8.77 24.20 21.25
N GLU A 3 8.90 23.90 22.53
CA GLU A 3 9.73 22.80 23.02
C GLU A 3 9.29 21.47 22.42
N VAL A 4 10.20 20.83 21.70
CA VAL A 4 10.03 19.44 21.23
C VAL A 4 10.13 18.54 22.44
N LYS A 5 9.00 18.00 22.92
CA LYS A 5 8.99 16.96 23.96
C LYS A 5 9.70 15.71 23.43
N SER A 6 10.77 15.31 24.11
CA SER A 6 11.49 14.07 23.82
C SER A 6 10.53 12.86 23.82
N PRO A 7 10.72 11.89 22.93
CA PRO A 7 9.85 10.71 22.85
C PRO A 7 9.92 9.92 24.17
N LYS A 8 8.78 9.65 24.77
CA LYS A 8 8.67 8.81 25.99
C LYS A 8 9.14 7.40 25.65
N LYS A 9 10.13 6.91 26.39
CA LYS A 9 10.65 5.54 26.22
C LYS A 9 9.51 4.52 26.41
N PRO A 10 9.41 3.49 25.57
CA PRO A 10 8.34 2.51 25.66
C PRO A 10 8.38 1.77 27.01
N MET A 11 7.23 1.36 27.50
CA MET A 11 7.06 0.68 28.81
C MET A 11 7.92 -0.59 28.94
N MET A 12 8.14 -1.28 27.84
CA MET A 12 9.03 -2.43 27.71
C MET A 12 10.48 -2.15 28.14
N TYR A 13 10.98 -0.92 27.95
CA TYR A 13 12.30 -0.49 28.41
C TYR A 13 12.46 -0.56 29.94
N TYR A 14 11.44 -0.19 30.70
CA TYR A 14 11.48 -0.25 32.17
C TYR A 14 11.39 -1.68 32.68
N TYR A 15 10.58 -2.53 32.07
CA TYR A 15 10.54 -3.96 32.40
C TYR A 15 11.86 -4.67 32.09
N THR A 16 12.52 -4.31 30.98
CA THR A 16 13.85 -4.86 30.66
C THR A 16 14.90 -4.47 31.68
N ILE A 17 14.87 -3.23 32.19
CA ILE A 17 15.80 -2.77 33.23
C ILE A 17 15.55 -3.53 34.53
N VAL A 18 14.28 -3.70 34.95
CA VAL A 18 13.93 -4.45 36.16
C VAL A 18 14.34 -5.91 36.03
N LEU A 19 14.13 -6.54 34.89
CA LEU A 19 14.57 -7.91 34.61
C LEU A 19 16.08 -8.06 34.72
N ILE A 20 16.84 -7.14 34.11
CA ILE A 20 18.31 -7.12 34.21
C ILE A 20 18.77 -6.96 35.65
N LEU A 21 18.18 -6.06 36.42
CA LEU A 21 18.52 -5.87 37.84
C LEU A 21 18.23 -7.13 38.66
N LEU A 22 17.13 -7.83 38.42
CA LEU A 22 16.81 -9.10 39.07
C LEU A 22 17.80 -10.21 38.68
N LEU A 23 18.20 -10.28 37.41
CA LEU A 23 19.20 -11.24 36.96
C LEU A 23 20.57 -10.94 37.61
N VAL A 24 21.01 -9.69 37.64
CA VAL A 24 22.26 -9.28 38.29
C VAL A 24 22.21 -9.61 39.80
N PHE A 25 21.09 -9.35 40.45
CA PHE A 25 20.94 -9.68 41.87
C PHE A 25 21.04 -11.19 42.12
N ASN A 26 20.33 -12.03 41.35
CA ASN A 26 20.35 -13.47 41.52
C ASN A 26 21.65 -14.15 41.12
N PHE A 27 22.27 -13.72 40.01
CA PHE A 27 23.45 -14.39 39.46
C PHE A 27 24.80 -13.79 39.91
N VAL A 28 24.80 -12.56 40.42
CA VAL A 28 26.04 -11.90 40.85
C VAL A 28 26.02 -11.57 42.35
N ALA A 29 24.98 -10.87 42.83
CA ALA A 29 24.97 -10.41 44.22
C ALA A 29 24.75 -11.54 45.23
N MET A 30 23.84 -12.48 44.93
CA MET A 30 23.57 -13.60 45.85
C MET A 30 24.74 -14.60 46.00
N PRO A 31 25.38 -15.05 44.94
CA PRO A 31 26.61 -15.86 45.07
C PRO A 31 27.73 -15.13 45.78
N TRP A 32 27.90 -13.82 45.54
CA TRP A 32 28.91 -13.02 46.24
C TRP A 32 28.65 -12.89 47.73
N ILE A 33 27.39 -12.72 48.15
CA ILE A 33 27.00 -12.69 49.57
C ILE A 33 27.21 -14.05 50.24
N SER A 34 26.90 -15.16 49.57
CA SER A 34 27.07 -16.51 50.08
C SER A 34 28.56 -16.89 50.23
N GLU A 35 29.42 -16.50 49.30
CA GLU A 35 30.87 -16.74 49.40
C GLU A 35 31.54 -15.97 50.57
N HIS A 36 31.04 -14.77 50.90
CA HIS A 36 31.61 -13.97 51.98
C HIS A 36 31.27 -14.47 53.40
N GLN A 37 30.39 -15.46 53.56
CA GLN A 37 30.08 -16.11 54.83
C GLN A 37 31.04 -17.26 55.16
N ILE A 38 31.87 -17.72 54.22
CA ILE A 38 32.81 -18.81 54.39
C ILE A 38 34.21 -18.21 54.56
N LYS A 39 34.83 -18.44 55.72
CA LYS A 39 36.20 -17.96 56.01
C LYS A 39 37.23 -18.97 55.53
N GLU A 40 38.12 -18.55 54.66
CA GLU A 40 39.22 -19.40 54.22
C GLU A 40 40.36 -19.37 55.23
N VAL A 41 40.88 -20.56 55.55
CA VAL A 41 42.04 -20.76 56.45
C VAL A 41 42.99 -21.74 55.82
N ASP A 42 44.28 -21.67 56.20
CA ASP A 42 45.27 -22.60 55.75
C ASP A 42 45.16 -23.98 56.44
N TYR A 43 45.71 -25.02 55.84
CA TYR A 43 45.58 -26.40 56.33
C TYR A 43 46.18 -26.58 57.71
N ASN A 44 47.32 -25.92 58.02
CA ASN A 44 47.92 -26.00 59.34
C ASN A 44 47.04 -25.38 60.44
N THR A 45 46.37 -24.28 60.11
CA THR A 45 45.40 -23.67 61.03
C THR A 45 44.19 -24.59 61.27
N PHE A 46 43.72 -25.29 60.22
CA PHE A 46 42.67 -26.30 60.36
C PHE A 46 43.07 -27.42 61.29
N ILE A 47 44.28 -28.03 61.12
CA ILE A 47 44.77 -29.09 61.99
C ILE A 47 44.91 -28.59 63.47
N ASN A 48 45.47 -27.40 63.68
CA ASN A 48 45.57 -26.82 64.97
C ASN A 48 44.19 -26.59 65.66
N MET A 49 43.20 -26.20 64.90
CA MET A 49 41.83 -26.06 65.45
C MET A 49 41.19 -27.41 65.80
N VAL A 50 41.54 -28.47 65.01
CA VAL A 50 41.12 -29.85 65.34
C VAL A 50 41.76 -30.32 66.62
N ASP A 51 43.07 -30.12 66.78
CA ASP A 51 43.83 -30.51 67.99
C ASP A 51 43.39 -29.76 69.25
N ASN A 52 43.00 -28.51 69.11
CA ASN A 52 42.46 -27.69 70.19
C ASN A 52 41.01 -28.01 70.58
N GLY A 53 40.34 -28.91 69.83
CA GLY A 53 38.92 -29.24 70.03
C GLY A 53 37.96 -28.13 69.64
N GLU A 54 38.35 -27.19 68.77
CA GLU A 54 37.55 -26.06 68.31
C GLU A 54 36.62 -26.41 67.12
N VAL A 55 36.78 -27.61 66.51
CA VAL A 55 36.05 -28.08 65.30
C VAL A 55 34.97 -29.09 65.75
N SER A 56 33.73 -28.86 65.37
CA SER A 56 32.60 -29.73 65.64
C SER A 56 32.30 -30.73 64.49
N THR A 57 32.34 -30.29 63.28
CA THR A 57 31.96 -31.11 62.09
C THR A 57 32.89 -30.84 60.93
N VAL A 58 33.31 -31.88 60.24
CA VAL A 58 34.17 -31.78 59.03
C VAL A 58 33.55 -32.55 57.89
N GLU A 59 33.45 -31.90 56.72
CA GLU A 59 33.05 -32.49 55.46
C GLU A 59 34.22 -32.47 54.49
N ILE A 60 34.62 -33.63 53.99
CA ILE A 60 35.71 -33.76 53.01
C ILE A 60 35.08 -33.87 51.63
N GLN A 61 35.31 -32.87 50.80
CA GLN A 61 34.84 -32.80 49.40
C GLN A 61 35.96 -33.16 48.44
N GLU A 62 36.13 -34.44 48.17
CA GLU A 62 37.19 -34.95 47.26
C GLU A 62 37.10 -34.37 45.87
N GLN A 63 35.87 -34.24 45.32
CA GLN A 63 35.66 -33.72 43.95
C GLN A 63 36.10 -32.26 43.80
N ASN A 64 36.07 -31.48 44.87
CA ASN A 64 36.39 -30.06 44.84
C ASN A 64 37.77 -29.79 45.49
N ASN A 65 38.48 -30.84 45.89
CA ASN A 65 39.80 -30.81 46.56
C ASN A 65 39.82 -29.83 47.76
N ARG A 66 38.78 -29.83 48.61
CA ARG A 66 38.61 -28.92 49.72
C ARG A 66 37.94 -29.61 50.93
N ILE A 67 38.20 -29.06 52.09
CA ILE A 67 37.62 -29.46 53.36
C ILE A 67 36.78 -28.30 53.86
N LEU A 68 35.50 -28.53 54.12
CA LEU A 68 34.61 -27.61 54.84
C LEU A 68 34.50 -28.05 56.28
N PHE A 69 34.59 -27.12 57.24
CA PHE A 69 34.41 -27.46 58.62
C PHE A 69 33.73 -26.36 59.41
N GLN A 70 33.08 -26.75 60.49
CA GLN A 70 32.33 -25.85 61.34
C GLN A 70 32.92 -25.83 62.74
N GLY A 71 33.11 -24.65 63.33
CA GLY A 71 33.56 -24.46 64.72
C GLY A 71 32.45 -24.77 65.72
N ASN A 72 32.83 -24.95 67.01
CA ASN A 72 31.90 -25.28 68.08
C ASN A 72 30.81 -24.23 68.32
N ASP A 73 30.95 -23.01 67.84
CA ASP A 73 29.96 -21.91 67.89
C ASP A 73 28.83 -22.01 66.85
N ASN A 74 28.86 -22.99 65.96
CA ASN A 74 27.90 -23.27 64.88
C ASN A 74 27.55 -22.06 63.99
N SER A 75 28.23 -20.92 64.19
CA SER A 75 27.88 -19.67 63.48
C SER A 75 28.77 -19.39 62.26
N LYS A 76 29.94 -20.05 62.15
CA LYS A 76 30.94 -19.79 61.10
C LYS A 76 31.37 -21.09 60.42
N ILE A 77 31.33 -21.05 59.11
CA ILE A 77 31.83 -22.13 58.26
C ILE A 77 33.19 -21.72 57.73
N TYR A 78 34.16 -22.62 57.82
CA TYR A 78 35.51 -22.46 57.36
C TYR A 78 35.77 -23.37 56.18
N LYS A 79 36.65 -22.97 55.29
CA LYS A 79 37.16 -23.84 54.20
C LYS A 79 38.66 -23.86 54.19
N THR A 80 39.22 -25.01 53.87
CA THR A 80 40.66 -25.18 53.60
C THR A 80 40.88 -26.09 52.39
N ALA A 81 42.05 -25.97 51.74
CA ALA A 81 42.44 -26.87 50.66
C ALA A 81 42.76 -28.25 51.26
N MET A 82 42.34 -29.31 50.57
CA MET A 82 42.71 -30.67 50.91
C MET A 82 44.15 -30.94 50.48
N LEU A 83 45.05 -31.27 51.41
CA LEU A 83 46.38 -31.74 51.11
C LEU A 83 46.38 -33.28 51.11
N PRO A 84 47.32 -33.96 50.38
CA PRO A 84 47.44 -35.41 50.41
C PRO A 84 48.02 -35.85 51.78
N ASP A 85 47.11 -36.08 52.73
CA ASP A 85 47.40 -36.53 54.06
C ASP A 85 46.64 -37.83 54.33
N ASN A 86 47.34 -38.96 54.31
CA ASN A 86 46.74 -40.28 54.47
C ASN A 86 46.25 -40.57 55.90
N ASP A 87 46.67 -39.82 56.89
CA ASP A 87 46.34 -40.01 58.29
C ASP A 87 45.25 -39.02 58.78
N LEU A 88 44.76 -38.11 57.92
CA LEU A 88 43.76 -37.08 58.25
C LEU A 88 42.52 -37.68 58.89
N VAL A 89 41.94 -38.71 58.29
CA VAL A 89 40.69 -39.36 58.80
C VAL A 89 40.94 -40.00 60.15
N SER A 90 42.09 -40.63 60.39
CA SER A 90 42.48 -41.19 61.66
C SER A 90 42.66 -40.11 62.74
N HIS A 91 43.26 -39.00 62.37
CA HIS A 91 43.46 -37.83 63.22
C HIS A 91 42.16 -37.16 63.61
N LEU A 92 41.20 -37.03 62.70
CA LEU A 92 39.87 -36.50 62.97
C LEU A 92 39.08 -37.39 63.92
N LEU A 93 39.22 -38.72 63.81
CA LEU A 93 38.58 -39.70 64.69
C LEU A 93 39.18 -39.69 66.11
N GLU A 94 40.52 -39.56 66.22
CA GLU A 94 41.20 -39.42 67.53
C GLU A 94 40.80 -38.15 68.27
N ALA A 95 40.58 -37.02 67.49
CA ALA A 95 40.12 -35.76 68.04
C ALA A 95 38.62 -35.72 68.33
N ASN A 96 37.87 -36.83 68.14
CA ASN A 96 36.44 -36.92 68.35
C ASN A 96 35.61 -35.95 67.58
N VAL A 97 36.07 -35.54 66.40
CA VAL A 97 35.35 -34.64 65.43
C VAL A 97 34.39 -35.46 64.63
N SER A 98 33.15 -35.00 64.51
CA SER A 98 32.15 -35.66 63.67
C SER A 98 32.50 -35.48 62.17
N THR A 99 32.92 -36.60 61.57
CA THR A 99 33.06 -36.63 60.09
C THR A 99 31.75 -37.16 59.52
N THR A 100 30.91 -36.27 59.01
CA THR A 100 29.62 -36.61 58.39
C THR A 100 29.76 -36.48 56.89
N GLY A 101 29.22 -37.48 56.16
CA GLY A 101 29.04 -37.39 54.70
C GLY A 101 27.79 -36.62 54.29
N GLU A 102 27.19 -35.87 55.18
CA GLU A 102 26.09 -34.94 54.91
C GLU A 102 26.66 -33.58 54.56
N GLU A 103 26.13 -32.98 53.47
CA GLU A 103 26.51 -31.64 53.02
C GLU A 103 26.28 -30.61 54.15
N ILE A 104 27.32 -29.85 54.53
CA ILE A 104 27.16 -28.69 55.38
C ILE A 104 26.35 -27.65 54.61
N GLU A 105 25.10 -27.40 55.03
CA GLU A 105 24.25 -26.40 54.38
C GLU A 105 24.94 -25.04 54.38
N GLN A 106 25.35 -24.60 53.18
CA GLN A 106 26.07 -23.33 52.95
C GLN A 106 25.18 -22.09 53.10
N THR A 107 23.85 -22.25 53.15
CA THR A 107 22.92 -21.14 53.30
C THR A 107 21.78 -21.50 54.21
N SER A 108 21.41 -20.58 55.10
CA SER A 108 20.22 -20.70 55.94
C SER A 108 18.99 -20.84 55.07
N ALA A 109 18.07 -21.76 55.41
CA ALA A 109 16.79 -21.95 54.70
C ALA A 109 16.00 -20.63 54.57
N LEU A 110 16.11 -19.72 55.56
CA LEU A 110 15.53 -18.37 55.49
C LEU A 110 16.11 -17.52 54.35
N VAL A 111 17.42 -17.57 54.13
CA VAL A 111 18.08 -16.82 53.04
C VAL A 111 17.68 -17.38 51.69
N SER A 112 17.56 -18.69 51.56
CA SER A 112 17.11 -19.34 50.32
C SER A 112 15.66 -18.98 49.98
N ILE A 113 14.75 -19.00 50.97
CA ILE A 113 13.35 -18.58 50.79
C ILE A 113 13.28 -17.09 50.44
N LEU A 114 14.05 -16.23 51.12
CA LEU A 114 14.06 -14.80 50.85
C LEU A 114 14.57 -14.49 49.43
N ALA A 115 15.57 -15.24 48.93
CA ALA A 115 16.12 -15.12 47.61
C ALA A 115 15.08 -15.39 46.48
N TRP A 116 14.18 -16.34 46.74
CA TRP A 116 13.11 -16.68 45.81
C TRP A 116 11.88 -15.77 45.91
N VAL A 117 11.50 -15.35 47.11
CA VAL A 117 10.26 -14.61 47.39
C VAL A 117 10.45 -13.09 47.19
N LEU A 118 11.61 -12.54 47.58
CA LEU A 118 11.87 -11.10 47.50
C LEU A 118 11.76 -10.51 46.08
N PRO A 119 12.32 -11.15 45.04
CA PRO A 119 12.16 -10.69 43.64
C PRO A 119 10.70 -10.65 43.18
N ILE A 120 9.90 -11.63 43.59
CA ILE A 120 8.48 -11.70 43.24
C ILE A 120 7.70 -10.57 43.95
N ILE A 121 7.94 -10.35 45.22
CA ILE A 121 7.32 -9.24 45.97
C ILE A 121 7.73 -7.89 45.39
N LEU A 122 9.00 -7.71 45.05
CA LEU A 122 9.52 -6.49 44.45
C LEU A 122 8.88 -6.23 43.07
N PHE A 123 8.74 -7.28 42.27
CA PHE A 123 8.09 -7.19 40.95
C PHE A 123 6.61 -6.79 41.08
N ILE A 124 5.89 -7.38 42.02
CA ILE A 124 4.49 -7.04 42.31
C ILE A 124 4.38 -5.60 42.82
N ALA A 125 5.25 -5.18 43.75
CA ALA A 125 5.24 -3.84 44.33
C ALA A 125 5.56 -2.76 43.27
N ILE A 126 6.57 -2.99 42.42
CA ILE A 126 6.92 -2.10 41.31
C ILE A 126 5.78 -2.05 40.28
N GLY A 127 5.18 -3.20 39.96
CA GLY A 127 4.03 -3.29 39.07
C GLY A 127 2.83 -2.49 39.60
N GLN A 128 2.51 -2.61 40.88
CA GLN A 128 1.44 -1.84 41.54
C GLN A 128 1.76 -0.34 41.62
N PHE A 129 3.01 0.02 41.96
CA PHE A 129 3.44 1.42 42.03
C PHE A 129 3.39 2.08 40.64
N MET A 130 3.87 1.39 39.60
CA MET A 130 3.78 1.88 38.20
C MET A 130 2.34 1.96 37.74
N SER A 131 1.51 0.97 38.06
CA SER A 131 0.07 0.96 37.75
C SER A 131 -0.66 2.16 38.37
N ARG A 132 -0.41 2.44 39.67
CA ARG A 132 -0.99 3.61 40.37
C ARG A 132 -0.53 4.94 39.77
N LYS A 133 0.76 5.08 39.50
CA LYS A 133 1.32 6.32 38.90
C LYS A 133 0.89 6.55 37.46
N MET A 134 0.56 5.47 36.72
CA MET A 134 0.01 5.52 35.39
C MET A 134 -1.49 5.86 35.39
N MET A 135 -2.22 5.36 36.41
CA MET A 135 -3.63 5.68 36.62
C MET A 135 -3.84 7.16 37.02
N GLU A 136 -2.96 7.74 37.80
CA GLU A 136 -2.99 9.19 38.17
C GLU A 136 -2.66 10.12 37.01
N LYS A 137 -1.82 9.69 36.05
CA LYS A 137 -1.45 10.48 34.85
C LYS A 137 -2.40 10.33 33.67
N MET A 138 -3.25 9.33 33.64
CA MET A 138 -4.24 9.06 32.60
C MET A 138 -5.66 9.31 33.11
N GLY A 139 -5.91 10.45 33.70
CA GLY A 139 -7.23 10.94 34.12
C GLY A 139 -8.42 10.07 33.71
N GLY A 140 -8.96 9.31 34.66
CA GLY A 140 -10.31 8.75 34.58
C GLY A 140 -10.53 7.57 33.65
N GLY A 141 -10.49 6.36 34.21
CA GLY A 141 -11.32 5.20 33.82
C GLY A 141 -11.36 4.77 32.36
N ASN A 142 -10.58 3.82 32.01
CA ASN A 142 -10.96 2.56 31.35
C ASN A 142 -9.71 1.82 30.85
N SER A 143 -9.60 0.58 31.22
CA SER A 143 -8.43 -0.25 30.92
C SER A 143 -8.17 -0.34 29.42
N MET A 144 -6.90 -0.27 29.02
CA MET A 144 -6.44 -0.43 27.63
C MET A 144 -6.98 -1.71 26.96
N MET A 145 -7.24 -2.75 27.76
CA MET A 145 -7.78 -4.04 27.31
C MET A 145 -9.24 -3.96 26.85
N PHE A 146 -10.05 -3.03 27.40
CA PHE A 146 -11.45 -2.82 26.99
C PHE A 146 -11.61 -1.84 25.82
N ASN A 147 -10.56 -1.12 25.42
CA ASN A 147 -10.60 -0.19 24.27
C ASN A 147 -10.13 -0.81 22.94
N MET A 148 -9.56 -2.01 22.94
CA MET A 148 -9.04 -2.64 21.71
C MET A 148 -10.15 -3.05 20.72
N GLY A 149 -11.40 -3.14 21.17
CA GLY A 149 -12.55 -3.45 20.30
C GLY A 149 -13.38 -2.23 19.89
N LYS A 150 -12.98 -1.01 20.25
CA LYS A 150 -13.69 0.20 19.81
C LYS A 150 -13.27 0.62 18.42
N SER A 151 -14.25 0.95 17.61
CA SER A 151 -14.04 1.50 16.29
C SER A 151 -13.29 2.85 16.38
N ASN A 152 -12.20 2.98 15.60
CA ASN A 152 -11.53 4.26 15.37
C ASN A 152 -12.20 5.03 14.22
N ALA A 153 -13.48 4.76 13.92
CA ALA A 153 -14.18 5.44 12.86
C ALA A 153 -14.05 6.95 13.04
N ARG A 154 -13.58 7.62 11.99
CA ARG A 154 -13.53 9.07 11.97
C ARG A 154 -14.95 9.57 11.78
N VAL A 155 -15.52 10.13 12.84
CA VAL A 155 -16.80 10.81 12.77
C VAL A 155 -16.55 12.22 12.27
N TYR A 156 -16.87 12.47 11.04
CA TYR A 156 -16.96 13.83 10.51
C TYR A 156 -18.33 14.38 10.94
N VAL A 157 -18.37 15.08 12.07
CA VAL A 157 -19.57 15.78 12.51
C VAL A 157 -19.74 16.98 11.58
N LYS A 158 -21.03 17.36 11.28
CA LYS A 158 -21.43 18.59 10.60
C LYS A 158 -20.35 19.67 10.67
N SER A 159 -19.60 19.86 9.61
CA SER A 159 -18.73 21.00 9.46
C SER A 159 -19.44 21.98 8.53
N ALA A 160 -19.46 23.24 8.89
CA ALA A 160 -19.96 24.30 8.01
C ALA A 160 -19.18 24.41 6.68
N GLU A 161 -18.08 23.67 6.56
CA GLU A 161 -17.20 23.52 5.39
C GLU A 161 -17.27 22.12 4.77
N GLY A 162 -18.40 21.43 4.85
CA GLY A 162 -18.61 20.09 4.23
C GLY A 162 -18.42 20.15 2.72
N ILE A 163 -17.73 19.16 2.15
CA ILE A 163 -17.65 18.97 0.69
C ILE A 163 -19.05 18.72 0.15
N LYS A 164 -19.45 19.44 -0.91
CA LYS A 164 -20.72 19.31 -1.60
C LYS A 164 -20.55 18.80 -3.03
N PHE A 165 -21.65 18.44 -3.69
CA PHE A 165 -21.61 18.04 -5.11
C PHE A 165 -21.02 19.09 -6.03
N ALA A 166 -21.14 20.37 -5.69
CA ALA A 166 -20.51 21.48 -6.41
C ALA A 166 -18.97 21.47 -6.37
N ASP A 167 -18.39 20.80 -5.36
CA ASP A 167 -16.94 20.67 -5.21
C ASP A 167 -16.39 19.43 -5.94
N VAL A 168 -17.29 18.55 -6.41
CA VAL A 168 -16.96 17.35 -7.19
C VAL A 168 -17.26 17.64 -8.65
N ALA A 169 -16.23 17.83 -9.45
CA ALA A 169 -16.36 18.03 -10.89
C ALA A 169 -16.37 16.69 -11.64
N GLY A 170 -17.08 16.64 -12.77
CA GLY A 170 -17.34 15.41 -13.49
C GLY A 170 -18.29 14.48 -12.75
N GLU A 171 -18.39 13.22 -13.17
CA GLU A 171 -19.20 12.17 -12.54
C GLU A 171 -20.70 12.51 -12.45
N ASP A 172 -21.25 13.15 -13.48
CA ASP A 172 -22.63 13.67 -13.46
C ASP A 172 -23.65 12.55 -13.27
N GLU A 173 -23.46 11.38 -13.89
CA GLU A 173 -24.32 10.19 -13.74
C GLU A 173 -24.24 9.61 -12.33
N ALA A 174 -23.05 9.56 -11.74
CA ALA A 174 -22.88 9.09 -10.37
C ALA A 174 -23.53 10.05 -9.37
N LYS A 175 -23.41 11.37 -9.58
CA LYS A 175 -24.09 12.39 -8.76
C LYS A 175 -25.60 12.30 -8.87
N GLU A 176 -26.15 12.10 -10.06
CA GLU A 176 -27.59 11.93 -10.27
C GLU A 176 -28.12 10.72 -9.49
N ASN A 177 -27.44 9.57 -9.61
CA ASN A 177 -27.79 8.37 -8.84
C ASN A 177 -27.72 8.58 -7.34
N LEU A 178 -26.78 9.38 -6.85
CA LEU A 178 -26.59 9.65 -5.43
C LEU A 178 -27.46 10.79 -4.91
N SER A 179 -27.98 11.67 -5.78
CA SER A 179 -28.92 12.73 -5.38
C SER A 179 -30.23 12.17 -4.85
N GLU A 180 -30.69 11.02 -5.36
CA GLU A 180 -31.86 10.32 -4.82
C GLU A 180 -31.68 9.95 -3.33
N ILE A 181 -30.44 9.65 -2.92
CA ILE A 181 -30.14 9.33 -1.52
C ILE A 181 -30.22 10.58 -0.64
N VAL A 182 -29.71 11.69 -1.16
CA VAL A 182 -29.81 12.99 -0.49
C VAL A 182 -31.28 13.38 -0.29
N ASP A 183 -32.09 13.25 -1.33
CA ASP A 183 -33.52 13.52 -1.28
C ASP A 183 -34.25 12.61 -0.27
N TYR A 184 -33.88 11.33 -0.25
CA TYR A 184 -34.46 10.37 0.71
C TYR A 184 -34.09 10.72 2.16
N LEU A 185 -32.84 11.12 2.42
CA LEU A 185 -32.38 11.49 3.76
C LEU A 185 -33.09 12.77 4.26
N HIS A 186 -33.45 13.67 3.35
CA HIS A 186 -34.25 14.87 3.67
C HIS A 186 -35.73 14.59 3.89
N ASP A 187 -36.34 13.79 3.01
CA ASP A 187 -37.77 13.47 3.08
C ASP A 187 -38.06 11.98 2.81
N PRO A 188 -37.85 11.11 3.82
CA PRO A 188 -38.18 9.70 3.69
C PRO A 188 -39.68 9.42 3.49
N GLY A 189 -40.59 10.38 3.87
CA GLY A 189 -42.01 10.25 3.77
C GLY A 189 -42.51 10.08 2.34
N LYS A 190 -41.97 10.88 1.43
CA LYS A 190 -42.28 10.89 0.00
C LYS A 190 -42.11 9.50 -0.66
N TYR A 191 -41.08 8.78 -0.28
CA TYR A 191 -40.79 7.44 -0.84
C TYR A 191 -41.71 6.37 -0.25
N ARG A 192 -42.07 6.49 1.04
CA ARG A 192 -42.99 5.56 1.70
C ARG A 192 -44.41 5.67 1.15
N GLU A 193 -44.87 6.87 0.83
CA GLU A 193 -46.20 7.09 0.27
C GLU A 193 -46.42 6.35 -1.04
N ILE A 194 -45.38 6.22 -1.86
CA ILE A 194 -45.44 5.51 -3.15
C ILE A 194 -45.13 4.00 -2.97
N GLY A 195 -44.68 3.58 -1.77
CA GLY A 195 -44.28 2.19 -1.52
C GLY A 195 -42.84 1.86 -2.01
N ALA A 196 -42.04 2.89 -2.32
CA ALA A 196 -40.66 2.70 -2.73
C ALA A 196 -39.78 2.37 -1.52
N SER A 197 -38.94 1.35 -1.66
CA SER A 197 -37.90 1.00 -0.68
C SER A 197 -36.52 1.47 -1.16
N MET A 198 -35.84 2.29 -0.36
CA MET A 198 -34.49 2.71 -0.67
C MET A 198 -33.47 1.57 -0.42
N PRO A 199 -32.43 1.49 -1.23
CA PRO A 199 -31.36 0.53 -1.01
C PRO A 199 -30.70 0.79 0.35
N LYS A 200 -30.40 -0.29 1.09
CA LYS A 200 -29.70 -0.20 2.37
C LYS A 200 -28.22 0.12 2.19
N GLY A 201 -27.64 -0.39 1.11
CA GLY A 201 -26.24 -0.23 0.81
C GLY A 201 -25.98 0.07 -0.67
N ILE A 202 -25.01 0.93 -0.92
CA ILE A 202 -24.61 1.35 -2.25
C ILE A 202 -23.11 1.11 -2.39
N LEU A 203 -22.74 0.48 -3.48
CA LEU A 203 -21.37 0.16 -3.80
C LEU A 203 -20.85 1.09 -4.91
N LEU A 204 -19.91 1.97 -4.56
CA LEU A 204 -19.17 2.79 -5.52
C LEU A 204 -18.07 1.94 -6.14
N VAL A 205 -18.09 1.76 -7.45
CA VAL A 205 -17.14 0.91 -8.17
C VAL A 205 -16.43 1.70 -9.25
N GLY A 206 -15.11 1.51 -9.39
CA GLY A 206 -14.36 2.20 -10.43
C GLY A 206 -12.85 2.21 -10.19
N PRO A 207 -12.07 2.76 -11.14
CA PRO A 207 -10.62 2.84 -11.04
C PRO A 207 -10.14 3.62 -9.80
N PRO A 208 -8.90 3.39 -9.32
CA PRO A 208 -8.33 4.22 -8.27
C PRO A 208 -8.21 5.69 -8.71
N GLY A 209 -8.34 6.61 -7.77
CA GLY A 209 -8.17 8.04 -8.05
C GLY A 209 -9.37 8.76 -8.70
N THR A 210 -10.50 8.06 -8.95
CA THR A 210 -11.70 8.67 -9.55
C THR A 210 -12.54 9.50 -8.58
N GLY A 211 -12.20 9.54 -7.28
CA GLY A 211 -12.89 10.40 -6.32
C GLY A 211 -14.01 9.74 -5.53
N LYS A 212 -14.12 8.40 -5.50
CA LYS A 212 -15.16 7.64 -4.77
C LYS A 212 -15.35 8.09 -3.33
N THR A 213 -14.26 8.23 -2.58
CA THR A 213 -14.25 8.71 -1.19
C THR A 213 -14.72 10.16 -1.08
N MET A 214 -14.35 11.01 -2.05
CA MET A 214 -14.78 12.41 -2.09
C MET A 214 -16.27 12.52 -2.40
N LEU A 215 -16.76 11.71 -3.33
CA LEU A 215 -18.17 11.64 -3.71
C LEU A 215 -19.03 11.18 -2.53
N ALA A 216 -18.60 10.16 -1.77
CA ALA A 216 -19.29 9.72 -0.55
C ALA A 216 -19.39 10.83 0.51
N LYS A 217 -18.32 11.62 0.68
CA LYS A 217 -18.34 12.80 1.57
C LYS A 217 -19.26 13.88 1.06
N ALA A 218 -19.32 14.09 -0.26
CA ALA A 218 -20.21 15.08 -0.86
C ALA A 218 -21.68 14.73 -0.66
N VAL A 219 -22.06 13.45 -0.75
CA VAL A 219 -23.41 12.99 -0.42
C VAL A 219 -23.80 13.36 1.02
N ALA A 220 -22.91 13.11 1.98
CA ALA A 220 -23.17 13.44 3.37
C ALA A 220 -23.22 14.97 3.62
N GLY A 221 -22.37 15.73 2.95
CA GLY A 221 -22.36 17.19 3.01
C GLY A 221 -23.58 17.83 2.36
N GLU A 222 -24.11 17.24 1.28
CA GLU A 222 -25.33 17.68 0.62
C GLU A 222 -26.58 17.34 1.43
N ALA A 223 -26.61 16.12 2.02
CA ALA A 223 -27.69 15.68 2.88
C ALA A 223 -27.65 16.29 4.30
N ASP A 224 -26.61 17.02 4.65
CA ASP A 224 -26.36 17.61 5.97
C ASP A 224 -26.49 16.61 7.14
N VAL A 225 -25.95 15.40 6.96
CA VAL A 225 -25.99 14.30 7.94
C VAL A 225 -24.58 13.92 8.42
N PRO A 226 -24.45 13.31 9.63
CA PRO A 226 -23.17 12.78 10.11
C PRO A 226 -22.59 11.73 9.15
N PHE A 227 -21.27 11.77 8.97
CA PHE A 227 -20.50 10.86 8.12
C PHE A 227 -19.51 10.05 8.95
N PHE A 228 -19.68 8.73 8.96
CA PHE A 228 -18.77 7.79 9.59
C PHE A 228 -17.91 7.16 8.50
N SER A 229 -16.59 7.32 8.57
CA SER A 229 -15.67 6.75 7.57
C SER A 229 -14.69 5.80 8.21
N MET A 230 -14.53 4.62 7.60
CA MET A 230 -13.54 3.62 7.98
C MET A 230 -13.03 2.91 6.72
N SER A 231 -11.73 2.57 6.71
CA SER A 231 -11.17 1.71 5.66
C SER A 231 -11.43 0.23 5.98
N GLY A 232 -11.73 -0.58 4.96
CA GLY A 232 -11.82 -2.04 5.09
C GLY A 232 -10.58 -2.67 5.72
N SER A 233 -9.41 -2.10 5.47
CA SER A 233 -8.15 -2.54 6.08
C SER A 233 -8.08 -2.31 7.59
N GLU A 234 -8.80 -1.32 8.14
CA GLU A 234 -8.86 -1.06 9.59
C GLU A 234 -9.65 -2.12 10.38
N PHE A 235 -10.45 -2.93 9.68
CA PHE A 235 -11.13 -4.08 10.29
C PHE A 235 -10.27 -5.34 10.34
N VAL A 236 -9.18 -5.41 9.56
CA VAL A 236 -8.28 -6.56 9.55
C VAL A 236 -7.29 -6.44 10.70
N GLU A 237 -7.44 -7.29 11.70
CA GLU A 237 -6.63 -7.30 12.92
C GLU A 237 -5.89 -8.63 13.10
N MET A 238 -4.85 -8.63 13.93
CA MET A 238 -4.09 -9.85 14.24
C MET A 238 -4.83 -10.81 15.20
N PHE A 239 -5.83 -10.30 15.93
CA PHE A 239 -6.57 -11.09 16.93
C PHE A 239 -7.98 -11.39 16.44
N VAL A 240 -8.33 -12.66 16.43
CA VAL A 240 -9.65 -13.15 15.99
C VAL A 240 -10.77 -12.50 16.78
N GLY A 241 -11.78 -11.96 16.09
CA GLY A 241 -12.97 -11.34 16.67
C GLY A 241 -12.86 -9.84 16.94
N MET A 242 -11.68 -9.23 16.79
CA MET A 242 -11.53 -7.78 16.98
C MET A 242 -12.16 -6.99 15.82
N GLY A 243 -11.99 -7.41 14.59
CA GLY A 243 -12.64 -6.81 13.43
C GLY A 243 -14.15 -6.83 13.55
N ALA A 244 -14.72 -7.98 13.91
CA ALA A 244 -16.16 -8.12 14.17
C ALA A 244 -16.65 -7.20 15.30
N SER A 245 -15.85 -6.97 16.34
CA SER A 245 -16.18 -6.04 17.40
C SER A 245 -16.19 -4.58 16.93
N LYS A 246 -15.24 -4.19 16.07
CA LYS A 246 -15.22 -2.85 15.46
C LYS A 246 -16.43 -2.60 14.55
N VAL A 247 -16.84 -3.61 13.77
CA VAL A 247 -18.06 -3.54 12.94
C VAL A 247 -19.27 -3.27 13.85
N ARG A 248 -19.48 -4.05 14.90
CA ARG A 248 -20.60 -3.86 15.84
C ARG A 248 -20.60 -2.46 16.46
N ASP A 249 -19.43 -1.98 16.89
CA ASP A 249 -19.31 -0.66 17.52
C ASP A 249 -19.63 0.46 16.52
N LEU A 250 -19.12 0.38 15.29
CA LEU A 250 -19.41 1.33 14.21
C LEU A 250 -20.92 1.42 13.95
N PHE A 251 -21.58 0.28 13.76
CA PHE A 251 -23.02 0.25 13.48
C PHE A 251 -23.87 0.68 14.67
N LYS A 252 -23.44 0.40 15.89
CA LYS A 252 -24.08 0.92 17.10
C LYS A 252 -24.02 2.45 17.15
N GLN A 253 -22.84 3.04 16.91
CA GLN A 253 -22.66 4.50 16.87
C GLN A 253 -23.49 5.14 15.75
N ALA A 254 -23.57 4.49 14.58
CA ALA A 254 -24.37 4.97 13.47
C ALA A 254 -25.89 4.97 13.82
N LYS A 255 -26.38 3.91 14.46
CA LYS A 255 -27.79 3.83 14.93
C LYS A 255 -28.12 4.93 15.95
N GLU A 256 -27.19 5.25 16.84
CA GLU A 256 -27.36 6.32 17.85
C GLU A 256 -27.39 7.73 17.23
N LYS A 257 -26.81 7.91 16.04
CA LYS A 257 -26.71 9.20 15.36
C LYS A 257 -27.49 9.29 14.04
N ALA A 258 -28.43 8.40 13.83
CA ALA A 258 -29.29 8.44 12.65
C ALA A 258 -30.17 9.73 12.61
N PRO A 259 -30.44 10.33 11.42
CA PRO A 259 -29.96 9.87 10.10
C PRO A 259 -28.46 10.15 9.88
N CYS A 260 -27.76 9.19 9.25
CA CYS A 260 -26.32 9.30 8.98
C CYS A 260 -25.89 8.40 7.82
N ILE A 261 -24.67 8.62 7.33
CA ILE A 261 -24.01 7.80 6.32
C ILE A 261 -22.83 7.07 6.95
N VAL A 262 -22.74 5.76 6.74
CA VAL A 262 -21.58 4.92 7.04
C VAL A 262 -20.85 4.64 5.74
N PHE A 263 -19.57 5.01 5.65
CA PHE A 263 -18.75 4.77 4.48
C PHE A 263 -17.62 3.80 4.81
N ILE A 264 -17.51 2.74 4.01
CA ILE A 264 -16.46 1.74 4.10
C ILE A 264 -15.63 1.81 2.81
N ASP A 265 -14.42 2.36 2.92
CA ASP A 265 -13.49 2.39 1.79
C ASP A 265 -12.77 1.05 1.66
N GLU A 266 -12.35 0.68 0.44
CA GLU A 266 -11.63 -0.57 0.16
C GLU A 266 -12.33 -1.81 0.78
N ILE A 267 -13.64 -1.94 0.55
CA ILE A 267 -14.45 -3.04 1.12
C ILE A 267 -13.91 -4.44 0.74
N ASP A 268 -13.18 -4.54 -0.37
CA ASP A 268 -12.54 -5.77 -0.83
C ASP A 268 -11.46 -6.27 0.14
N ALA A 269 -10.94 -5.44 1.04
CA ALA A 269 -10.01 -5.89 2.10
C ALA A 269 -10.64 -6.94 3.02
N ILE A 270 -11.95 -6.84 3.30
CA ILE A 270 -12.71 -7.77 4.15
C ILE A 270 -13.68 -8.64 3.36
N GLY A 271 -14.13 -8.16 2.20
CA GLY A 271 -15.19 -8.75 1.39
C GLY A 271 -14.73 -9.70 0.29
N LYS A 272 -13.49 -10.18 0.27
CA LYS A 272 -12.96 -11.02 -0.80
C LYS A 272 -13.62 -12.40 -0.83
N LYS A 273 -13.87 -12.94 -2.04
CA LYS A 273 -14.33 -14.32 -2.27
C LYS A 273 -13.47 -15.34 -1.54
N ARG A 274 -14.09 -16.43 -1.13
CA ARG A 274 -13.42 -17.57 -0.50
C ARG A 274 -12.59 -18.31 -1.55
N ASP A 275 -11.28 -18.16 -1.49
CA ASP A 275 -10.36 -19.05 -2.20
C ASP A 275 -10.21 -20.28 -1.33
N GLY A 276 -10.59 -21.46 -1.83
CA GLY A 276 -10.64 -22.73 -1.07
C GLY A 276 -9.32 -23.23 -0.47
N GLN A 277 -8.38 -22.36 -0.14
CA GLN A 277 -7.15 -22.68 0.59
C GLN A 277 -7.41 -22.76 2.10
N LEU A 278 -7.24 -23.94 2.64
CA LEU A 278 -7.24 -24.27 4.06
C LEU A 278 -6.12 -23.51 4.78
N GLY A 279 -6.48 -22.50 5.55
CA GLY A 279 -5.59 -21.88 6.55
C GLY A 279 -5.37 -20.38 6.40
N GLY A 280 -5.95 -19.58 7.30
CA GLY A 280 -5.48 -18.22 7.59
C GLY A 280 -6.46 -17.06 7.40
N ASN A 281 -7.74 -17.28 7.08
CA ASN A 281 -8.70 -16.19 6.84
C ASN A 281 -9.86 -16.10 7.84
N ASP A 282 -9.80 -16.80 8.99
CA ASP A 282 -10.90 -16.85 9.98
C ASP A 282 -11.32 -15.47 10.47
N GLU A 283 -10.37 -14.56 10.66
CA GLU A 283 -10.62 -13.18 11.12
C GLU A 283 -11.43 -12.36 10.09
N ARG A 284 -11.01 -12.42 8.81
CA ARG A 284 -11.70 -11.70 7.73
C ARG A 284 -13.09 -12.25 7.50
N GLU A 285 -13.24 -13.56 7.52
CA GLU A 285 -14.53 -14.22 7.35
C GLU A 285 -15.48 -13.90 8.50
N GLN A 286 -14.98 -13.89 9.74
CA GLN A 286 -15.76 -13.51 10.91
C GLN A 286 -16.20 -12.03 10.84
N THR A 287 -15.31 -11.16 10.40
CA THR A 287 -15.58 -9.72 10.20
C THR A 287 -16.62 -9.51 9.10
N LEU A 288 -16.47 -10.20 7.97
CA LEU A 288 -17.45 -10.17 6.88
C LEU A 288 -18.82 -10.66 7.34
N ASN A 289 -18.88 -11.80 8.02
CA ASN A 289 -20.15 -12.35 8.53
C ASN A 289 -20.80 -11.40 9.53
N GLN A 290 -20.03 -10.69 10.36
CA GLN A 290 -20.57 -9.67 11.25
C GLN A 290 -21.13 -8.47 10.48
N LEU A 291 -20.42 -7.99 9.44
CA LEU A 291 -20.90 -6.92 8.57
C LEU A 291 -22.23 -7.30 7.91
N LEU A 292 -22.32 -8.50 7.35
CA LEU A 292 -23.54 -9.02 6.74
C LEU A 292 -24.70 -9.08 7.76
N THR A 293 -24.41 -9.53 8.98
CA THR A 293 -25.39 -9.60 10.08
C THR A 293 -25.89 -8.20 10.47
N GLU A 294 -24.99 -7.22 10.59
CA GLU A 294 -25.40 -5.84 10.90
C GLU A 294 -26.23 -5.23 9.77
N MET A 295 -25.89 -5.49 8.50
CA MET A 295 -26.67 -5.03 7.34
C MET A 295 -28.06 -5.67 7.28
N ASP A 296 -28.15 -6.98 7.54
CA ASP A 296 -29.44 -7.70 7.57
C ASP A 296 -30.31 -7.24 8.74
N GLY A 297 -29.71 -6.92 9.88
CA GLY A 297 -30.38 -6.43 11.09
C GLY A 297 -30.90 -5.00 11.01
N PHE A 298 -30.72 -4.29 9.89
CA PHE A 298 -31.39 -3.02 9.61
C PHE A 298 -32.81 -3.31 9.10
N GLU A 299 -33.75 -3.55 10.02
CA GLU A 299 -35.16 -3.54 9.70
C GLU A 299 -35.60 -2.10 9.41
N GLY A 300 -36.00 -1.87 8.18
CA GLY A 300 -36.60 -0.68 7.56
C GLY A 300 -36.50 0.66 8.31
N ASN A 301 -35.83 1.63 7.69
CA ASN A 301 -36.04 3.06 7.94
C ASN A 301 -35.37 3.74 9.16
N ASN A 302 -34.28 3.24 9.70
CA ASN A 302 -33.60 3.99 10.77
C ASN A 302 -32.76 5.19 10.24
N GLY A 303 -32.85 5.54 8.95
CA GLY A 303 -32.12 6.68 8.38
C GLY A 303 -30.60 6.47 8.26
N VAL A 304 -30.11 5.22 8.39
CA VAL A 304 -28.70 4.89 8.18
C VAL A 304 -28.53 4.33 6.77
N ILE A 305 -27.67 4.95 5.97
CA ILE A 305 -27.29 4.47 4.64
C ILE A 305 -25.83 4.05 4.66
N ILE A 306 -25.56 2.89 4.05
CA ILE A 306 -24.20 2.36 3.96
C ILE A 306 -23.69 2.60 2.55
N LEU A 307 -22.58 3.34 2.44
CA LEU A 307 -21.83 3.46 1.20
C LEU A 307 -20.55 2.63 1.33
N ALA A 308 -20.18 1.91 0.29
CA ALA A 308 -18.87 1.25 0.24
C ALA A 308 -18.18 1.58 -1.08
N ALA A 309 -16.85 1.54 -1.08
CA ALA A 309 -16.07 1.74 -2.29
C ALA A 309 -15.13 0.56 -2.54
N THR A 310 -14.93 0.20 -3.81
CA THR A 310 -13.95 -0.79 -4.23
C THR A 310 -13.44 -0.49 -5.63
N ASN A 311 -12.19 -0.87 -5.88
CA ASN A 311 -11.59 -0.90 -7.21
C ASN A 311 -11.70 -2.31 -7.84
N ARG A 312 -12.18 -3.32 -7.09
CA ARG A 312 -12.22 -4.74 -7.49
C ARG A 312 -13.58 -5.37 -7.21
N PRO A 313 -14.66 -4.93 -7.88
CA PRO A 313 -16.00 -5.45 -7.61
C PRO A 313 -16.11 -6.96 -7.86
N GLU A 314 -15.33 -7.50 -8.80
CA GLU A 314 -15.29 -8.93 -9.14
C GLU A 314 -14.66 -9.80 -8.04
N SER A 315 -13.83 -9.23 -7.16
CA SER A 315 -13.21 -9.94 -6.04
C SER A 315 -14.15 -10.11 -4.85
N LEU A 316 -15.27 -9.37 -4.82
CA LEU A 316 -16.18 -9.37 -3.69
C LEU A 316 -17.00 -10.67 -3.59
N ASP A 317 -17.21 -11.11 -2.34
CA ASP A 317 -18.11 -12.22 -2.05
C ASP A 317 -19.54 -11.88 -2.54
N PRO A 318 -20.18 -12.77 -3.32
CA PRO A 318 -21.55 -12.56 -3.81
C PRO A 318 -22.57 -12.27 -2.72
N ALA A 319 -22.30 -12.70 -1.49
CA ALA A 319 -23.18 -12.41 -0.35
C ALA A 319 -23.30 -10.91 -0.05
N LEU A 320 -22.26 -10.11 -0.32
CA LEU A 320 -22.29 -8.65 -0.13
C LEU A 320 -23.22 -7.94 -1.13
N THR A 321 -23.36 -8.48 -2.33
CA THR A 321 -24.11 -7.84 -3.42
C THR A 321 -25.52 -8.40 -3.60
N ARG A 322 -26.02 -9.18 -2.62
CA ARG A 322 -27.41 -9.67 -2.62
C ARG A 322 -28.39 -8.56 -2.28
N PRO A 323 -29.65 -8.65 -2.79
CA PRO A 323 -30.71 -7.71 -2.42
C PRO A 323 -30.82 -7.55 -0.90
N GLY A 324 -30.99 -6.31 -0.44
CA GLY A 324 -31.05 -5.94 0.97
C GLY A 324 -29.68 -5.66 1.63
N ARG A 325 -28.57 -5.72 0.86
CA ARG A 325 -27.21 -5.36 1.27
C ARG A 325 -26.66 -4.28 0.33
N PHE A 326 -25.56 -4.52 -0.38
CA PHE A 326 -25.08 -3.60 -1.45
C PHE A 326 -25.79 -3.94 -2.76
N ASP A 327 -27.03 -3.62 -2.84
CA ASP A 327 -27.93 -3.96 -3.95
C ASP A 327 -27.91 -2.93 -5.09
N ARG A 328 -27.42 -1.72 -4.82
CA ARG A 328 -27.20 -0.69 -5.85
C ARG A 328 -25.71 -0.51 -6.10
N ARG A 329 -25.31 -0.61 -7.37
CA ARG A 329 -23.94 -0.30 -7.82
C ARG A 329 -23.95 1.01 -8.55
N VAL A 330 -23.04 1.91 -8.19
CA VAL A 330 -22.83 3.19 -8.85
C VAL A 330 -21.41 3.19 -9.43
N PRO A 331 -21.27 3.11 -10.75
CA PRO A 331 -19.96 3.25 -11.40
C PRO A 331 -19.45 4.68 -11.22
N VAL A 332 -18.15 4.80 -10.91
CA VAL A 332 -17.40 6.05 -10.82
C VAL A 332 -16.20 5.86 -11.75
N GLU A 333 -16.38 6.26 -12.99
CA GLU A 333 -15.45 5.96 -14.08
C GLU A 333 -14.34 7.01 -14.20
N LEU A 334 -13.40 6.82 -15.13
CA LEU A 334 -12.46 7.87 -15.46
C LEU A 334 -13.20 9.03 -16.12
N PRO A 335 -12.84 10.29 -15.81
CA PRO A 335 -13.57 11.44 -16.31
C PRO A 335 -13.43 11.57 -17.84
N ASP A 336 -14.52 11.92 -18.51
CA ASP A 336 -14.55 12.28 -19.92
C ASP A 336 -13.82 13.62 -20.17
N LEU A 337 -13.73 14.06 -21.39
CA LEU A 337 -13.02 15.31 -21.73
C LEU A 337 -13.56 16.51 -20.94
N LYS A 338 -14.89 16.65 -20.83
CA LYS A 338 -15.54 17.73 -20.11
C LYS A 338 -15.26 17.64 -18.61
N GLY A 339 -15.41 16.44 -18.04
CA GLY A 339 -15.10 16.16 -16.65
C GLY A 339 -13.65 16.47 -16.30
N ARG A 340 -12.68 16.08 -17.16
CA ARG A 340 -11.27 16.42 -16.95
C ARG A 340 -11.03 17.93 -16.92
N GLU A 341 -11.64 18.66 -17.87
CA GLU A 341 -11.53 20.13 -17.93
C GLU A 341 -12.11 20.78 -16.66
N GLU A 342 -13.27 20.32 -16.19
CA GLU A 342 -13.90 20.81 -14.97
C GLU A 342 -13.07 20.49 -13.73
N ILE A 343 -12.52 19.27 -13.62
CA ILE A 343 -11.65 18.87 -12.50
C ILE A 343 -10.40 19.75 -12.46
N LEU A 344 -9.75 19.98 -13.61
CA LEU A 344 -8.59 20.88 -13.71
C LEU A 344 -8.94 22.29 -13.22
N LYS A 345 -10.09 22.84 -13.65
CA LYS A 345 -10.55 24.16 -13.21
C LYS A 345 -10.82 24.23 -11.70
N VAL A 346 -11.39 23.18 -11.12
CA VAL A 346 -11.63 23.10 -9.65
C VAL A 346 -10.31 23.12 -8.89
N HIS A 347 -9.31 22.36 -9.34
CA HIS A 347 -8.00 22.35 -8.69
C HIS A 347 -7.21 23.63 -8.96
N ALA A 348 -7.35 24.22 -10.14
CA ALA A 348 -6.72 25.50 -10.52
C ALA A 348 -7.16 26.69 -9.65
N LYS A 349 -8.39 26.69 -9.14
CA LYS A 349 -8.87 27.72 -8.20
C LYS A 349 -8.06 27.80 -6.91
N LYS A 350 -7.32 26.72 -6.56
CA LYS A 350 -6.51 26.65 -5.33
C LYS A 350 -5.10 27.21 -5.50
N ILE A 351 -4.68 27.51 -6.73
CA ILE A 351 -3.34 28.01 -7.07
C ILE A 351 -3.45 29.32 -7.85
N LYS A 352 -2.33 30.02 -7.99
CA LYS A 352 -2.25 31.15 -8.91
C LYS A 352 -1.88 30.65 -10.29
N ILE A 353 -2.75 30.87 -11.26
CA ILE A 353 -2.58 30.43 -12.65
C ILE A 353 -2.70 31.64 -13.58
N ALA A 354 -2.04 31.58 -14.74
CA ALA A 354 -2.13 32.60 -15.77
C ALA A 354 -3.54 32.61 -16.41
N GLU A 355 -3.99 33.79 -16.84
CA GLU A 355 -5.35 33.95 -17.39
C GLU A 355 -5.53 33.34 -18.80
N ASP A 356 -4.43 33.13 -19.52
CA ASP A 356 -4.38 32.61 -20.90
C ASP A 356 -4.32 31.08 -21.00
N VAL A 357 -4.52 30.36 -19.89
CA VAL A 357 -4.47 28.89 -19.88
C VAL A 357 -5.69 28.27 -20.55
N ASP A 358 -5.45 27.46 -21.57
CA ASP A 358 -6.46 26.64 -22.24
C ASP A 358 -6.62 25.27 -21.54
N PHE A 359 -7.57 25.19 -20.61
CA PHE A 359 -7.87 23.94 -19.89
C PHE A 359 -8.41 22.83 -20.80
N ASN A 360 -9.04 23.18 -21.95
CA ASN A 360 -9.51 22.16 -22.88
C ASN A 360 -8.35 21.44 -23.56
N LYS A 361 -7.32 22.20 -23.98
CA LYS A 361 -6.09 21.63 -24.53
C LYS A 361 -5.41 20.72 -23.49
N ILE A 362 -5.27 21.18 -22.25
CA ILE A 362 -4.71 20.39 -21.14
C ILE A 362 -5.52 19.11 -20.87
N ALA A 363 -6.84 19.21 -20.85
CA ALA A 363 -7.72 18.07 -20.65
C ALA A 363 -7.63 17.01 -21.77
N ARG A 364 -7.42 17.44 -23.03
CA ARG A 364 -7.16 16.53 -24.15
C ARG A 364 -5.84 15.81 -23.98
N MET A 365 -4.76 16.53 -23.64
CA MET A 365 -3.44 15.96 -23.40
C MET A 365 -3.42 14.96 -22.24
N ALA A 366 -4.25 15.19 -21.21
CA ALA A 366 -4.42 14.32 -20.05
C ALA A 366 -5.49 13.22 -20.27
N SER A 367 -5.62 12.71 -21.51
CA SER A 367 -6.57 11.64 -21.82
C SER A 367 -6.29 10.39 -20.97
N GLY A 368 -7.35 9.81 -20.39
CA GLY A 368 -7.26 8.63 -19.50
C GLY A 368 -6.78 8.93 -18.08
N ALA A 369 -6.46 10.19 -17.73
CA ALA A 369 -6.06 10.55 -16.38
C ALA A 369 -7.25 10.52 -15.42
N SER A 370 -7.00 9.99 -14.22
CA SER A 370 -7.93 10.02 -13.09
C SER A 370 -8.00 11.40 -12.46
N GLY A 371 -9.04 11.67 -11.66
CA GLY A 371 -9.17 12.92 -10.91
C GLY A 371 -7.98 13.22 -10.00
N ALA A 372 -7.38 12.20 -9.41
CA ALA A 372 -6.19 12.35 -8.57
C ALA A 372 -4.95 12.75 -9.39
N GLU A 373 -4.77 12.18 -10.57
CA GLU A 373 -3.67 12.55 -11.47
C GLU A 373 -3.84 13.97 -12.00
N LEU A 374 -5.07 14.38 -12.35
CA LEU A 374 -5.36 15.76 -12.75
C LEU A 374 -5.08 16.77 -11.63
N ALA A 375 -5.42 16.44 -10.39
CA ALA A 375 -5.07 17.25 -9.23
C ALA A 375 -3.55 17.37 -9.05
N ASN A 376 -2.82 16.26 -9.27
CA ASN A 376 -1.36 16.23 -9.21
C ASN A 376 -0.72 17.07 -10.32
N ILE A 377 -1.25 17.01 -11.56
CA ILE A 377 -0.79 17.85 -12.69
C ILE A 377 -0.85 19.34 -12.31
N VAL A 378 -1.97 19.79 -11.74
CA VAL A 378 -2.13 21.19 -11.32
C VAL A 378 -1.15 21.56 -10.21
N ASN A 379 -0.93 20.66 -9.25
CA ASN A 379 0.03 20.88 -8.16
C ASN A 379 1.48 20.93 -8.67
N GLU A 380 1.88 19.99 -9.55
CA GLU A 380 3.22 19.98 -10.16
C GLU A 380 3.49 21.25 -10.99
N ALA A 381 2.48 21.77 -11.70
CA ALA A 381 2.59 23.02 -12.44
C ALA A 381 2.87 24.20 -11.49
N ALA A 382 2.22 24.25 -10.34
CA ALA A 382 2.48 25.27 -9.32
C ALA A 382 3.89 25.14 -8.72
N LEU A 383 4.32 23.91 -8.41
CA LEU A 383 5.68 23.63 -7.90
C LEU A 383 6.76 24.00 -8.92
N ARG A 384 6.52 23.75 -10.22
CA ARG A 384 7.41 24.14 -11.31
C ARG A 384 7.54 25.66 -11.40
N ALA A 385 6.41 26.38 -11.40
CA ALA A 385 6.42 27.85 -11.42
C ALA A 385 7.25 28.46 -10.28
N VAL A 386 7.12 27.91 -9.05
CA VAL A 386 7.91 28.35 -7.88
C VAL A 386 9.39 28.02 -8.07
N ARG A 387 9.73 26.85 -8.59
CA ARG A 387 11.12 26.44 -8.87
C ARG A 387 11.81 27.37 -9.86
N ASP A 388 11.05 27.86 -10.84
CA ASP A 388 11.53 28.80 -11.86
C ASP A 388 11.43 30.27 -11.41
N GLY A 389 11.10 30.56 -10.12
CA GLY A 389 11.02 31.90 -9.55
C GLY A 389 9.78 32.69 -9.96
N ARG A 390 8.79 32.05 -10.60
CA ARG A 390 7.53 32.66 -11.02
C ARG A 390 6.46 32.57 -9.94
N ARG A 391 5.47 33.46 -9.98
CA ARG A 391 4.39 33.54 -8.99
C ARG A 391 3.06 32.97 -9.45
N PHE A 392 3.00 32.47 -10.68
CA PHE A 392 1.83 31.85 -11.30
C PHE A 392 2.27 30.73 -12.24
N ALA A 393 1.43 29.71 -12.37
CA ALA A 393 1.63 28.62 -13.31
C ALA A 393 1.12 29.02 -14.70
N SER A 394 1.88 28.72 -15.74
CA SER A 394 1.56 28.99 -17.14
C SER A 394 1.03 27.74 -17.84
N GLN A 395 0.56 27.90 -19.09
CA GLN A 395 0.21 26.82 -20.00
C GLN A 395 1.34 25.79 -20.12
N ALA A 396 2.58 26.25 -20.35
CA ALA A 396 3.74 25.38 -20.49
C ALA A 396 4.06 24.56 -19.22
N ASP A 397 3.77 25.12 -18.02
CA ASP A 397 3.94 24.38 -16.78
C ASP A 397 2.96 23.22 -16.65
N LEU A 398 1.71 23.43 -17.05
CA LEU A 398 0.69 22.40 -17.07
C LEU A 398 1.01 21.29 -18.09
N GLU A 399 1.42 21.68 -19.30
CA GLU A 399 1.80 20.73 -20.36
C GLU A 399 2.99 19.84 -19.91
N GLU A 400 4.05 20.44 -19.36
CA GLU A 400 5.18 19.66 -18.82
C GLU A 400 4.79 18.82 -17.60
N SER A 401 3.85 19.31 -16.76
CA SER A 401 3.38 18.55 -15.61
C SER A 401 2.58 17.30 -16.00
N ILE A 402 1.86 17.33 -17.12
CA ILE A 402 1.25 16.13 -17.69
C ILE A 402 2.33 15.10 -18.00
N GLU A 403 3.40 15.54 -18.67
CA GLU A 403 4.52 14.66 -19.01
C GLU A 403 5.21 14.10 -17.77
N VAL A 404 5.39 14.92 -16.73
CA VAL A 404 5.96 14.48 -15.46
C VAL A 404 5.08 13.41 -14.78
N VAL A 405 3.78 13.58 -14.80
CA VAL A 405 2.84 12.62 -14.18
C VAL A 405 2.76 11.31 -14.99
N ILE A 406 2.77 11.38 -16.31
CA ILE A 406 2.66 10.21 -17.20
C ILE A 406 4.01 9.51 -17.40
N ALA A 407 5.07 10.25 -17.70
CA ALA A 407 6.39 9.73 -18.11
C ALA A 407 7.51 9.98 -17.09
N GLY A 408 7.24 10.68 -15.98
CA GLY A 408 8.23 11.03 -14.97
C GLY A 408 9.07 12.26 -15.33
N TYR A 409 9.95 12.65 -14.38
CA TYR A 409 10.80 13.83 -14.55
C TYR A 409 11.85 13.64 -15.65
N GLN A 410 12.29 14.75 -16.24
CA GLN A 410 13.44 14.74 -17.16
C GLN A 410 14.72 14.33 -16.43
N LYS A 411 15.48 13.39 -16.99
CA LYS A 411 16.78 12.98 -16.47
C LYS A 411 17.85 14.01 -16.86
N LYS A 412 18.30 14.82 -15.92
CA LYS A 412 19.35 15.83 -16.16
C LYS A 412 20.75 15.22 -16.39
N ASN A 413 20.98 14.00 -15.94
CA ASN A 413 22.31 13.34 -15.96
C ASN A 413 22.39 12.15 -16.92
N ALA A 414 21.38 11.93 -17.76
CA ALA A 414 21.44 10.88 -18.76
C ALA A 414 22.23 11.41 -19.97
N ILE A 415 23.47 11.02 -20.08
CA ILE A 415 24.30 11.30 -21.25
C ILE A 415 24.07 10.15 -22.23
N MET A 416 23.20 10.35 -23.22
CA MET A 416 23.12 9.46 -24.38
C MET A 416 24.32 9.75 -25.28
N THR A 417 24.90 8.71 -25.85
CA THR A 417 25.89 8.88 -26.92
C THR A 417 25.21 9.48 -28.16
N ASP A 418 25.95 10.18 -29.00
CA ASP A 418 25.40 10.73 -30.27
C ASP A 418 24.77 9.63 -31.13
N HIS A 419 25.32 8.43 -31.10
CA HIS A 419 24.77 7.29 -31.82
C HIS A 419 23.41 6.85 -31.24
N GLU A 420 23.29 6.73 -29.92
CA GLU A 420 22.01 6.41 -29.27
C GLU A 420 20.97 7.49 -29.50
N LYS A 421 21.36 8.77 -29.43
CA LYS A 421 20.49 9.91 -29.69
C LYS A 421 19.93 9.88 -31.12
N HIS A 422 20.76 9.49 -32.10
CA HIS A 422 20.32 9.27 -33.47
C HIS A 422 19.30 8.14 -33.59
N ILE A 423 19.60 6.99 -32.97
CA ILE A 423 18.67 5.84 -33.01
C ILE A 423 17.32 6.24 -32.41
N VAL A 424 17.29 6.87 -31.22
CA VAL A 424 16.06 7.30 -30.57
C VAL A 424 15.30 8.32 -31.44
N ALA A 425 15.98 9.27 -32.10
CA ALA A 425 15.32 10.22 -32.98
C ALA A 425 14.60 9.53 -34.14
N TYR A 426 15.25 8.57 -34.81
CA TYR A 426 14.61 7.79 -35.86
C TYR A 426 13.49 6.90 -35.33
N HIS A 427 13.63 6.33 -34.16
CA HIS A 427 12.61 5.52 -33.51
C HIS A 427 11.33 6.33 -33.25
N GLU A 428 11.43 7.50 -32.63
CA GLU A 428 10.28 8.34 -32.32
C GLU A 428 9.62 8.92 -33.60
N ILE A 429 10.42 9.35 -34.56
CA ILE A 429 9.89 9.78 -35.86
C ILE A 429 9.24 8.60 -36.62
N GLY A 430 9.76 7.38 -36.45
CA GLY A 430 9.15 6.17 -37.01
C GLY A 430 7.71 6.01 -36.54
N HIS A 431 7.43 6.13 -35.24
CA HIS A 431 6.08 6.11 -34.71
C HIS A 431 5.22 7.24 -35.29
N ALA A 432 5.72 8.46 -35.26
CA ALA A 432 4.99 9.65 -35.71
C ALA A 432 4.66 9.59 -37.21
N LEU A 433 5.60 9.18 -38.03
CA LEU A 433 5.43 9.13 -39.50
C LEU A 433 4.48 8.00 -39.91
N VAL A 434 4.57 6.82 -39.29
CA VAL A 434 3.63 5.72 -39.50
C VAL A 434 2.22 6.16 -39.09
N ALA A 435 2.06 6.83 -37.97
CA ALA A 435 0.77 7.36 -37.51
C ALA A 435 0.20 8.39 -38.52
N ALA A 436 0.99 9.38 -38.94
CA ALA A 436 0.56 10.47 -39.81
C ALA A 436 0.22 10.03 -41.24
N LYS A 437 0.80 8.92 -41.73
CA LYS A 437 0.53 8.35 -43.05
C LYS A 437 -0.61 7.34 -43.10
N GLN A 438 -1.25 7.09 -41.94
CA GLN A 438 -2.42 6.21 -41.86
C GLN A 438 -3.71 7.03 -41.69
N THR A 439 -4.83 6.46 -42.15
CA THR A 439 -6.16 7.00 -41.89
C THR A 439 -6.61 6.62 -40.47
N ASN A 440 -7.43 7.46 -39.85
CA ASN A 440 -8.00 7.20 -38.50
C ASN A 440 -6.92 6.97 -37.42
N SER A 441 -5.84 7.71 -37.48
CA SER A 441 -4.82 7.75 -36.44
C SER A 441 -4.92 9.08 -35.70
N ALA A 442 -4.75 9.05 -34.36
CA ALA A 442 -4.75 10.27 -33.57
C ALA A 442 -3.60 11.19 -34.00
N PRO A 443 -3.84 12.52 -34.08
CA PRO A 443 -2.80 13.47 -34.50
C PRO A 443 -1.63 13.46 -33.50
N VAL A 444 -0.43 13.63 -34.05
CA VAL A 444 0.79 13.80 -33.27
C VAL A 444 0.78 15.18 -32.63
N GLN A 445 0.94 15.24 -31.31
CA GLN A 445 0.95 16.48 -30.55
C GLN A 445 2.36 16.95 -30.21
N LYS A 446 3.26 16.00 -29.88
CA LYS A 446 4.63 16.27 -29.48
C LYS A 446 5.50 15.04 -29.69
N ILE A 447 6.75 15.27 -30.08
CA ILE A 447 7.78 14.22 -30.17
C ILE A 447 9.01 14.71 -29.41
N THR A 448 9.60 13.88 -28.57
CA THR A 448 10.79 14.24 -27.79
C THR A 448 11.74 13.06 -27.63
N ILE A 449 13.03 13.36 -27.61
CA ILE A 449 14.11 12.41 -27.30
C ILE A 449 14.79 12.72 -25.98
N VAL A 450 14.14 13.51 -25.12
CA VAL A 450 14.64 13.83 -23.77
C VAL A 450 14.31 12.69 -22.82
N PRO A 451 15.32 12.01 -22.22
CA PRO A 451 15.08 10.86 -21.36
C PRO A 451 14.31 11.20 -20.10
N ARG A 452 13.41 10.30 -19.69
CA ARG A 452 12.56 10.43 -18.50
C ARG A 452 12.91 9.41 -17.41
N THR A 453 12.48 9.69 -16.18
CA THR A 453 12.76 8.81 -15.03
C THR A 453 12.00 7.49 -15.07
N SER A 454 10.93 7.37 -15.85
CA SER A 454 10.24 6.09 -16.11
C SER A 454 11.09 5.08 -16.88
N GLY A 455 12.21 5.51 -17.46
CA GLY A 455 13.08 4.67 -18.29
C GLY A 455 12.92 4.92 -19.80
N ALA A 456 11.91 5.69 -20.21
CA ALA A 456 11.76 6.10 -21.60
C ALA A 456 12.92 7.00 -22.03
N LEU A 457 13.51 6.70 -23.20
CA LEU A 457 14.57 7.51 -23.80
C LEU A 457 14.01 8.61 -24.70
N GLY A 458 12.79 8.44 -25.19
CA GLY A 458 11.99 9.36 -25.93
C GLY A 458 10.52 8.96 -25.83
N TYR A 459 9.64 9.73 -26.42
CA TYR A 459 8.22 9.36 -26.63
C TYR A 459 7.56 10.24 -27.69
N THR A 460 6.58 9.64 -28.36
CA THR A 460 5.70 10.31 -29.30
C THR A 460 4.30 10.41 -28.69
N MET A 461 3.84 11.63 -28.41
CA MET A 461 2.51 11.88 -27.86
C MET A 461 1.49 12.06 -28.98
N GLN A 462 0.47 11.22 -28.97
CA GLN A 462 -0.71 11.33 -29.83
C GLN A 462 -1.92 11.67 -28.97
N VAL A 463 -2.76 12.60 -29.41
CA VAL A 463 -3.94 13.06 -28.68
C VAL A 463 -5.16 12.98 -29.58
N GLU A 464 -6.16 12.23 -29.14
CA GLU A 464 -7.43 12.11 -29.85
C GLU A 464 -8.24 13.42 -29.75
N GLU A 465 -8.87 13.84 -30.87
CA GLU A 465 -9.65 15.09 -30.90
C GLU A 465 -11.03 15.01 -30.25
N GLY A 466 -11.50 13.80 -29.89
CA GLY A 466 -12.81 13.58 -29.32
C GLY A 466 -12.89 12.36 -28.43
N ASN A 467 -14.09 12.08 -27.90
CA ASN A 467 -14.36 10.85 -27.16
C ASN A 467 -14.55 9.70 -28.16
N HIS A 468 -13.56 8.82 -28.25
CA HIS A 468 -13.61 7.62 -29.08
C HIS A 468 -13.97 6.40 -28.21
N TYR A 469 -15.22 5.95 -28.33
CA TYR A 469 -15.73 4.80 -27.54
C TYR A 469 -15.62 3.46 -28.27
N LEU A 470 -15.53 3.48 -29.61
CA LEU A 470 -15.49 2.27 -30.43
C LEU A 470 -14.31 2.35 -31.40
N MET A 471 -13.53 1.29 -31.47
CA MET A 471 -12.45 1.14 -32.41
C MET A 471 -12.79 0.06 -33.43
N SER A 472 -12.69 0.38 -34.72
CA SER A 472 -12.83 -0.58 -35.80
C SER A 472 -11.61 -1.50 -35.90
N LYS A 473 -11.76 -2.64 -36.59
CA LYS A 473 -10.63 -3.55 -36.92
C LYS A 473 -9.47 -2.81 -37.57
N ALA A 474 -9.77 -1.92 -38.53
CA ALA A 474 -8.76 -1.14 -39.24
C ALA A 474 -8.01 -0.15 -38.34
N GLU A 475 -8.70 0.49 -37.39
CA GLU A 475 -8.07 1.38 -36.40
C GLU A 475 -7.14 0.64 -35.44
N ILE A 476 -7.55 -0.55 -34.97
CA ILE A 476 -6.70 -1.39 -34.14
C ILE A 476 -5.47 -1.86 -34.93
N GLU A 477 -5.63 -2.33 -36.16
CA GLU A 477 -4.52 -2.70 -37.03
C GLU A 477 -3.56 -1.52 -37.27
N ASN A 478 -4.08 -0.32 -37.50
CA ASN A 478 -3.28 0.90 -37.65
C ASN A 478 -2.51 1.25 -36.38
N LYS A 479 -3.14 1.10 -35.23
CA LYS A 479 -2.49 1.35 -33.94
C LYS A 479 -1.35 0.35 -33.67
N ILE A 480 -1.54 -0.93 -34.04
CA ILE A 480 -0.47 -1.94 -33.96
C ILE A 480 0.68 -1.57 -34.90
N ALA A 481 0.39 -1.13 -36.14
CA ALA A 481 1.42 -0.66 -37.08
C ALA A 481 2.18 0.54 -36.50
N THR A 482 1.50 1.49 -35.87
CA THR A 482 2.13 2.63 -35.20
C THR A 482 3.07 2.19 -34.10
N PHE A 483 2.67 1.25 -33.22
CA PHE A 483 3.56 0.69 -32.20
C PHE A 483 4.80 0.02 -32.78
N THR A 484 4.71 -0.61 -33.92
CA THR A 484 5.88 -1.23 -34.56
C THR A 484 6.76 -0.23 -35.36
N GLY A 485 6.31 1.03 -35.50
CA GLY A 485 6.95 2.09 -36.30
C GLY A 485 8.37 2.43 -35.87
N GLY A 486 8.63 2.51 -34.55
CA GLY A 486 9.96 2.81 -34.00
C GLY A 486 10.98 1.75 -34.39
N ARG A 487 10.67 0.47 -34.15
CA ARG A 487 11.53 -0.64 -34.54
C ARG A 487 11.68 -0.74 -36.05
N ALA A 488 10.61 -0.53 -36.82
CA ALA A 488 10.68 -0.52 -38.27
C ALA A 488 11.62 0.58 -38.80
N ALA A 489 11.66 1.76 -38.17
CA ALA A 489 12.60 2.82 -38.52
C ALA A 489 14.05 2.41 -38.24
N GLU A 490 14.33 1.75 -37.12
CA GLU A 490 15.66 1.22 -36.81
C GLU A 490 16.10 0.21 -37.88
N GLU A 491 15.26 -0.72 -38.27
CA GLU A 491 15.55 -1.73 -39.30
C GLU A 491 15.81 -1.10 -40.67
N VAL A 492 14.96 -0.15 -41.11
CA VAL A 492 15.09 0.53 -42.40
C VAL A 492 16.32 1.41 -42.49
N VAL A 493 16.73 2.05 -41.39
CA VAL A 493 17.81 3.05 -41.36
C VAL A 493 19.17 2.44 -41.04
N PHE A 494 19.22 1.61 -40.01
CA PHE A 494 20.46 1.08 -39.45
C PHE A 494 20.69 -0.40 -39.79
N GLY A 495 19.68 -1.11 -40.30
CA GLY A 495 19.76 -2.56 -40.54
C GLY A 495 19.93 -3.38 -39.26
N SER A 496 19.65 -2.79 -38.11
CA SER A 496 19.76 -3.40 -36.78
C SER A 496 18.60 -2.99 -35.90
N VAL A 497 18.40 -3.68 -34.79
CA VAL A 497 17.33 -3.42 -33.84
C VAL A 497 17.90 -3.26 -32.43
N THR A 498 17.26 -2.42 -31.62
CA THR A 498 17.67 -2.20 -30.24
C THR A 498 16.64 -2.69 -29.23
N THR A 499 17.00 -2.64 -27.96
CA THR A 499 16.07 -2.95 -26.86
C THR A 499 15.04 -1.83 -26.58
N GLY A 500 15.14 -0.70 -27.28
CA GLY A 500 14.27 0.47 -27.08
C GLY A 500 12.79 0.17 -27.34
N ALA A 501 12.51 -0.71 -28.30
CA ALA A 501 11.14 -1.11 -28.66
C ALA A 501 10.44 -2.06 -27.68
N SER A 502 10.99 -2.33 -26.50
CA SER A 502 10.45 -3.34 -25.56
C SER A 502 9.00 -3.05 -25.16
N ASN A 503 8.70 -1.80 -24.79
CA ASN A 503 7.34 -1.40 -24.41
C ASN A 503 6.37 -1.44 -25.59
N ASP A 504 6.81 -1.03 -26.78
CA ASP A 504 5.99 -1.03 -27.99
C ASP A 504 5.59 -2.43 -28.42
N ILE A 505 6.53 -3.38 -28.30
CA ILE A 505 6.28 -4.81 -28.53
C ILE A 505 5.23 -5.33 -27.56
N GLU A 506 5.33 -4.96 -26.28
CA GLU A 506 4.34 -5.36 -25.26
C GLU A 506 2.95 -4.81 -25.59
N GLN A 507 2.84 -3.51 -25.91
CA GLN A 507 1.57 -2.86 -26.25
C GLN A 507 0.97 -3.42 -27.55
N ALA A 508 1.77 -3.61 -28.59
CA ALA A 508 1.35 -4.23 -29.83
C ALA A 508 0.83 -5.65 -29.60
N THR A 509 1.52 -6.45 -28.81
CA THR A 509 1.13 -7.84 -28.48
C THR A 509 -0.17 -7.87 -27.69
N LYS A 510 -0.32 -7.01 -26.70
CA LYS A 510 -1.52 -6.89 -25.87
C LYS A 510 -2.75 -6.52 -26.68
N LEU A 511 -2.60 -5.56 -27.60
CA LEU A 511 -3.67 -5.11 -28.47
C LEU A 511 -4.04 -6.16 -29.52
N ALA A 512 -3.05 -6.81 -30.15
CA ALA A 512 -3.25 -7.89 -31.10
C ALA A 512 -3.95 -9.09 -30.46
N ARG A 513 -3.55 -9.47 -29.25
CA ARG A 513 -4.20 -10.53 -28.49
C ARG A 513 -5.65 -10.19 -28.18
N ALA A 514 -5.93 -8.98 -27.65
CA ALA A 514 -7.29 -8.53 -27.34
C ALA A 514 -8.19 -8.50 -28.59
N MET A 515 -7.66 -8.12 -29.75
CA MET A 515 -8.36 -8.12 -31.01
C MET A 515 -8.87 -9.52 -31.39
N ILE A 516 -8.06 -10.54 -31.13
CA ILE A 516 -8.38 -11.95 -31.46
C ILE A 516 -9.25 -12.58 -30.37
N THR A 517 -8.86 -12.45 -29.09
CA THR A 517 -9.46 -13.22 -27.99
C THR A 517 -10.71 -12.57 -27.39
N ARG A 518 -10.82 -11.24 -27.50
CA ARG A 518 -11.82 -10.45 -26.79
C ARG A 518 -12.83 -9.76 -27.69
N TYR A 519 -12.36 -9.21 -28.82
CA TYR A 519 -13.22 -8.40 -29.69
C TYR A 519 -13.85 -9.19 -30.83
N GLY A 520 -13.50 -10.49 -30.99
CA GLY A 520 -14.06 -11.33 -32.05
C GLY A 520 -13.72 -10.82 -33.46
N MET A 521 -12.52 -10.22 -33.67
CA MET A 521 -12.10 -9.62 -34.94
C MET A 521 -11.18 -10.55 -35.76
N SER A 522 -11.01 -11.81 -35.31
CA SER A 522 -10.34 -12.87 -36.06
C SER A 522 -11.30 -13.46 -37.12
N GLU A 523 -10.78 -13.86 -38.26
CA GLU A 523 -11.57 -14.55 -39.30
C GLU A 523 -11.84 -16.03 -38.91
N ASP A 524 -10.93 -16.65 -38.17
CA ASP A 524 -11.04 -18.07 -37.81
C ASP A 524 -11.90 -18.30 -36.55
N PHE A 525 -11.93 -17.34 -35.62
CA PHE A 525 -12.67 -17.47 -34.36
C PHE A 525 -13.98 -16.68 -34.33
N ASP A 526 -14.14 -15.71 -35.25
CA ASP A 526 -15.33 -14.88 -35.37
C ASP A 526 -15.85 -14.37 -34.00
N MET A 527 -17.11 -14.48 -33.70
CA MET A 527 -17.79 -13.95 -32.51
C MET A 527 -17.63 -14.85 -31.27
N VAL A 528 -16.47 -15.44 -31.05
CA VAL A 528 -16.19 -16.28 -29.87
C VAL A 528 -15.24 -15.57 -28.91
N ALA A 529 -15.67 -15.38 -27.66
CA ALA A 529 -14.82 -14.88 -26.59
C ALA A 529 -13.91 -15.99 -26.04
N MET A 530 -12.62 -15.85 -26.24
CA MET A 530 -11.60 -16.81 -25.77
C MET A 530 -10.94 -16.39 -24.45
N GLU A 531 -11.36 -15.25 -23.90
CA GLU A 531 -10.74 -14.60 -22.75
C GLU A 531 -11.80 -14.10 -21.79
N THR A 532 -11.54 -14.29 -20.48
CA THR A 532 -12.34 -13.70 -19.41
C THR A 532 -11.52 -12.60 -18.75
N VAL A 533 -12.09 -11.41 -18.64
CA VAL A 533 -11.44 -10.28 -17.95
C VAL A 533 -11.67 -10.38 -16.47
N ASN A 534 -10.59 -10.54 -15.71
CA ASN A 534 -10.56 -10.40 -14.26
C ASN A 534 -9.97 -9.01 -13.95
N ASN A 535 -10.42 -8.29 -12.94
CA ASN A 535 -9.93 -6.96 -12.58
C ASN A 535 -10.21 -5.85 -13.64
N GLN A 536 -11.47 -5.63 -13.93
CA GLN A 536 -11.93 -4.64 -14.93
C GLN A 536 -11.32 -3.24 -14.75
N TYR A 537 -11.04 -2.81 -13.52
CA TYR A 537 -10.58 -1.46 -13.18
C TYR A 537 -9.08 -1.35 -12.79
N LEU A 538 -8.34 -2.47 -12.73
CA LEU A 538 -6.93 -2.51 -12.27
C LEU A 538 -5.96 -3.12 -13.31
N GLY A 539 -6.15 -2.80 -14.57
CA GLY A 539 -5.24 -3.23 -15.62
C GLY A 539 -5.63 -4.53 -16.33
N GLY A 540 -6.79 -5.13 -15.95
CA GLY A 540 -7.41 -6.18 -16.74
C GLY A 540 -6.60 -7.46 -16.82
N ASP A 541 -6.31 -8.10 -15.68
CA ASP A 541 -5.81 -9.48 -15.72
C ASP A 541 -6.81 -10.35 -16.46
N THR A 542 -6.35 -11.04 -17.48
CA THR A 542 -7.17 -11.88 -18.32
C THR A 542 -6.78 -13.33 -18.14
N SER A 543 -7.77 -14.21 -18.16
CA SER A 543 -7.56 -15.65 -18.20
C SER A 543 -8.14 -16.22 -19.48
N LEU A 544 -7.33 -17.02 -20.19
CA LEU A 544 -7.80 -17.70 -21.40
C LEU A 544 -8.81 -18.80 -21.02
N ALA A 545 -9.94 -18.83 -21.70
CA ALA A 545 -11.03 -19.77 -21.50
C ALA A 545 -11.16 -20.71 -22.72
N CYS A 546 -10.04 -21.29 -23.15
CA CYS A 546 -9.98 -22.16 -24.32
C CYS A 546 -8.98 -23.31 -24.15
N SER A 547 -9.03 -24.31 -25.04
CA SER A 547 -8.11 -25.45 -25.03
C SER A 547 -6.67 -25.06 -25.38
N ALA A 548 -5.71 -25.92 -25.05
CA ALA A 548 -4.29 -25.70 -25.38
C ALA A 548 -4.05 -25.57 -26.90
N ASP A 549 -4.77 -26.33 -27.73
CA ASP A 549 -4.66 -26.25 -29.18
C ASP A 549 -5.15 -24.89 -29.70
N THR A 550 -6.26 -24.38 -29.15
CA THR A 550 -6.77 -23.04 -29.46
C THR A 550 -5.80 -21.96 -29.03
N GLN A 551 -5.15 -22.10 -27.86
CA GLN A 551 -4.12 -21.16 -27.40
C GLN A 551 -2.94 -21.10 -28.39
N ALA A 552 -2.47 -22.25 -28.86
CA ALA A 552 -1.41 -22.31 -29.86
C ALA A 552 -1.80 -21.64 -31.19
N GLU A 553 -3.08 -21.73 -31.59
CA GLU A 553 -3.59 -21.04 -32.77
C GLU A 553 -3.68 -19.52 -32.56
N ILE A 554 -4.18 -19.06 -31.38
CA ILE A 554 -4.18 -17.66 -30.98
C ILE A 554 -2.77 -17.08 -31.08
N ASP A 555 -1.77 -17.76 -30.52
CA ASP A 555 -0.37 -17.31 -30.56
C ASP A 555 0.15 -17.18 -32.00
N ARG A 556 -0.19 -18.13 -32.88
CA ARG A 556 0.18 -18.05 -34.33
C ARG A 556 -0.45 -16.85 -35.00
N GLN A 557 -1.72 -16.56 -34.72
CA GLN A 557 -2.43 -15.42 -35.31
C GLN A 557 -1.91 -14.08 -34.77
N VAL A 558 -1.59 -14.00 -33.49
CA VAL A 558 -0.96 -12.80 -32.91
C VAL A 558 0.36 -12.49 -33.61
N VAL A 559 1.23 -13.50 -33.74
CA VAL A 559 2.52 -13.34 -34.44
C VAL A 559 2.32 -12.92 -35.88
N ALA A 560 1.39 -13.54 -36.63
CA ALA A 560 1.09 -13.22 -38.01
C ALA A 560 0.55 -11.79 -38.16
N LEU A 561 -0.35 -11.37 -37.25
CA LEU A 561 -0.93 -10.02 -37.26
C LEU A 561 0.13 -8.95 -37.01
N ILE A 562 0.95 -9.13 -35.98
CA ILE A 562 2.01 -8.18 -35.65
C ILE A 562 3.01 -8.09 -36.79
N LYS A 563 3.42 -9.22 -37.40
CA LYS A 563 4.32 -9.24 -38.55
C LYS A 563 3.72 -8.49 -39.73
N LYS A 564 2.45 -8.74 -40.06
CA LYS A 564 1.73 -8.03 -41.15
C LYS A 564 1.74 -6.52 -40.93
N GLN A 565 1.49 -6.06 -39.71
CA GLN A 565 1.45 -4.63 -39.40
C GLN A 565 2.86 -4.02 -39.36
N HIS A 566 3.85 -4.78 -38.91
CA HIS A 566 5.26 -4.37 -38.97
C HIS A 566 5.75 -4.23 -40.42
N ASP A 567 5.45 -5.18 -41.30
CA ASP A 567 5.76 -5.09 -42.75
C ASP A 567 5.10 -3.86 -43.38
N LYS A 568 3.86 -3.53 -42.94
CA LYS A 568 3.16 -2.30 -43.36
C LYS A 568 3.92 -1.04 -42.91
N ALA A 569 4.39 -1.01 -41.63
CA ALA A 569 5.18 0.10 -41.12
C ALA A 569 6.51 0.27 -41.87
N ILE A 570 7.25 -0.83 -42.12
CA ILE A 570 8.46 -0.82 -42.97
C ILE A 570 8.18 -0.21 -44.32
N LYS A 571 7.09 -0.62 -44.99
CA LYS A 571 6.72 -0.08 -46.28
C LYS A 571 6.45 1.41 -46.26
N ILE A 572 5.64 1.89 -45.29
CA ILE A 572 5.34 3.31 -45.11
C ILE A 572 6.64 4.12 -44.91
N LEU A 573 7.55 3.65 -44.10
CA LEU A 573 8.82 4.33 -43.83
C LEU A 573 9.76 4.31 -45.01
N THR A 574 9.82 3.21 -45.76
CA THR A 574 10.62 3.09 -46.98
C THR A 574 10.12 4.02 -48.09
N ASP A 575 8.80 4.06 -48.26
CA ASP A 575 8.14 4.93 -49.28
C ASP A 575 8.30 6.43 -48.95
N ASN A 576 8.57 6.78 -47.67
CA ASN A 576 8.74 8.15 -47.18
C ASN A 576 10.14 8.38 -46.58
N ARG A 577 11.17 7.71 -47.10
CA ARG A 577 12.53 7.73 -46.53
C ARG A 577 13.11 9.14 -46.40
N ASP A 578 12.96 9.98 -47.39
CA ASP A 578 13.49 11.35 -47.40
C ASP A 578 12.87 12.17 -46.24
N LYS A 579 11.57 12.02 -46.01
CA LYS A 579 10.88 12.70 -44.91
C LYS A 579 11.27 12.14 -43.55
N LEU A 580 11.50 10.84 -43.44
CA LEU A 580 12.02 10.20 -42.22
C LEU A 580 13.38 10.79 -41.82
N ASP A 581 14.29 10.92 -42.81
CA ASP A 581 15.64 11.46 -42.58
C ASP A 581 15.62 12.97 -42.24
N GLU A 582 14.75 13.76 -42.91
CA GLU A 582 14.56 15.19 -42.63
C GLU A 582 14.05 15.43 -41.22
N LEU A 583 12.96 14.76 -40.84
CA LEU A 583 12.31 14.88 -39.53
C LEU A 583 13.21 14.37 -38.40
N ALA A 584 13.89 13.24 -38.60
CA ALA A 584 14.80 12.69 -37.60
C ALA A 584 15.99 13.62 -37.31
N ARG A 585 16.54 14.27 -38.36
CA ARG A 585 17.58 15.28 -38.19
C ARG A 585 17.07 16.50 -37.42
N PHE A 586 15.91 16.99 -37.76
CA PHE A 586 15.28 18.13 -37.09
C PHE A 586 15.01 17.83 -35.60
N LEU A 587 14.48 16.62 -35.30
CA LEU A 587 14.28 16.16 -33.92
C LEU A 587 15.61 15.99 -33.15
N TYR A 588 16.66 15.46 -33.82
CA TYR A 588 17.97 15.32 -33.24
C TYR A 588 18.58 16.67 -32.80
N GLU A 589 18.43 17.70 -33.62
CA GLU A 589 18.94 19.06 -33.37
C GLU A 589 18.13 19.77 -32.29
N LYS A 590 16.80 19.66 -32.33
CA LYS A 590 15.87 20.39 -31.47
C LYS A 590 15.51 19.66 -30.16
N GLU A 591 15.75 18.34 -30.10
CA GLU A 591 15.43 17.40 -29.02
C GLU A 591 13.93 17.25 -28.72
N THR A 592 13.11 18.24 -29.06
CA THR A 592 11.65 18.23 -28.88
C THR A 592 11.01 19.04 -30.01
N ILE A 593 10.01 18.48 -30.69
CA ILE A 593 9.24 19.14 -31.71
C ILE A 593 7.74 19.04 -31.43
N THR A 594 7.00 20.07 -31.83
CA THR A 594 5.54 20.09 -31.73
C THR A 594 4.91 19.33 -32.90
N GLY A 595 3.64 18.93 -32.75
CA GLY A 595 2.88 18.31 -33.85
C GLY A 595 2.70 19.23 -35.05
N GLU A 596 2.59 20.55 -34.82
CA GLU A 596 2.51 21.55 -35.90
C GLU A 596 3.80 21.57 -36.71
N GLU A 597 4.97 21.68 -36.05
CA GLU A 597 6.27 21.66 -36.73
C GLU A 597 6.51 20.35 -37.51
N PHE A 598 6.10 19.23 -36.89
CA PHE A 598 6.15 17.93 -37.56
C PHE A 598 5.30 17.89 -38.84
N MET A 599 4.05 18.39 -38.77
CA MET A 599 3.14 18.41 -39.89
C MET A 599 3.57 19.41 -40.99
N ASP A 600 4.13 20.56 -40.60
CA ASP A 600 4.67 21.55 -41.54
C ASP A 600 5.78 20.94 -42.40
N ILE A 601 6.76 20.28 -41.78
CA ILE A 601 7.84 19.60 -42.52
C ILE A 601 7.29 18.47 -43.39
N LEU A 602 6.34 17.68 -42.85
CA LEU A 602 5.74 16.57 -43.59
C LEU A 602 4.99 17.02 -44.85
N ASN A 603 4.38 18.22 -44.84
CA ASN A 603 3.52 18.76 -45.90
C ASN A 603 4.23 19.77 -46.81
N MET A 604 5.46 20.22 -46.49
CA MET A 604 6.19 21.23 -47.30
C MET A 604 6.33 20.91 -48.78
N ASP A 605 6.33 19.62 -49.16
CA ASP A 605 6.42 19.21 -50.58
C ASP A 605 5.08 19.29 -51.35
N ILE A 606 3.94 19.44 -50.62
CA ILE A 606 2.62 19.53 -51.27
C ILE A 606 2.36 20.95 -51.78
N LEU A 607 3.01 21.96 -51.18
CA LEU A 607 2.87 23.36 -51.57
C LEU A 607 3.82 23.79 -52.72
N ASN A 608 4.82 22.96 -53.03
CA ASN A 608 5.79 23.23 -54.10
C ASN A 608 5.56 22.40 -55.38
N LYS A 609 4.47 21.64 -55.48
CA LYS A 609 3.93 20.99 -56.68
C LYS A 609 2.61 21.62 -57.10
#